data_fbada7beb113270fc97d787db35b7002
#
_entry.id   fbada7beb113270fc97d787db35b7002
#
_cell.length_a   1.000
_cell.length_b   1.000
_cell.length_c   1.000
_cell.angle_alpha   90.00
_cell.angle_beta   90.00
_cell.angle_gamma   90.00
#
_symmetry.space_group_name_H-M   'P 1'
#
loop_
_entity.id
_entity.type
_entity.pdbx_description
1 polymer ?
#
loop_
_entity_poly.entity_id
_entity_poly.type
_entity_poly.pdbx_seq_one_letter_code
_entity_poly.pdbx_strand_id
1 'polypeptide(L)'
;MLKPSAPEILIVTSPCDGAVIAKLATDNGQTLAYKIAATMLAQTNWQNQPRAMREKLLLDFSDAINENKQSLTELIVYDAGKTTKEAAVEVSGAADIIKKTIENSTLPEFGGMTRCKERPPVGLVGLITSFNFPLAVAHWTIAPALLAGNAIIWKPSEKTPLVAIAIKEIFDKIAGEFSDLLQILTGGRDIGSRLVSHEQIDMISATGSVAMGQGIKISLGQKKNNRIPPILELGGNNGVIISDKITPEHLEFSVNSIMGSFLATSGQRCTNTRRLIVQHKIYDEVISLLKRNVENFIASGAIVNPLSGVSNDYGYAALIDEDSFRRFESAKTQARIEGGEIRFGERLLIHESPNVFFVEPAIAMMPTQSAIMHRETFAPLLFVTPYREFSEAIELVNAPENAGLVNGIYTQNKIEAEIFARENGAGHSVINSPKGTGTPAFGMGFGGNKESGEGEILNNADPLQAFTRTDKFNRIAINSTVVMDVE
;
A
#
# COMPACT_ATOMS: atom_id res chain seq x y z
N MET A 1 0.15 -43.07 7.63
CA MET A 1 -0.02 -41.74 8.28
C MET A 1 1.35 -41.07 8.29
N LEU A 2 1.51 -40.02 7.50
CA LEU A 2 2.72 -39.17 7.56
C LEU A 2 2.70 -38.46 8.90
N LYS A 3 3.78 -38.57 9.69
CA LYS A 3 3.94 -37.80 10.93
C LYS A 3 3.85 -36.32 10.55
N PRO A 4 3.08 -35.49 11.28
CA PRO A 4 3.10 -34.03 11.03
C PRO A 4 4.55 -33.56 11.20
N SER A 5 5.08 -32.92 10.15
CA SER A 5 6.38 -32.23 10.26
C SER A 5 6.26 -31.17 11.34
N ALA A 6 7.30 -31.00 12.15
CA ALA A 6 7.35 -29.90 13.11
C ALA A 6 7.08 -28.56 12.34
N PRO A 7 6.35 -27.62 12.96
CA PRO A 7 6.12 -26.34 12.31
C PRO A 7 7.45 -25.65 12.03
N GLU A 8 7.57 -25.08 10.86
CA GLU A 8 8.68 -24.21 10.53
C GLU A 8 8.60 -22.95 11.41
N ILE A 9 9.75 -22.43 11.85
CA ILE A 9 9.81 -21.24 12.70
C ILE A 9 10.19 -20.04 11.86
N LEU A 10 9.31 -19.06 11.82
CA LEU A 10 9.58 -17.75 11.28
C LEU A 10 10.32 -16.91 12.35
N ILE A 11 11.51 -16.47 12.04
CA ILE A 11 12.29 -15.54 12.88
C ILE A 11 11.97 -14.11 12.42
N VAL A 12 11.45 -13.32 13.32
CA VAL A 12 11.16 -11.89 13.08
C VAL A 12 12.25 -11.06 13.70
N THR A 13 12.89 -10.20 12.89
CA THR A 13 13.97 -9.31 13.33
C THR A 13 13.56 -7.86 13.14
N SER A 14 13.91 -7.01 14.11
CA SER A 14 13.70 -5.56 13.99
C SER A 14 14.67 -4.94 12.99
N PRO A 15 14.20 -4.16 12.02
CA PRO A 15 15.08 -3.40 11.14
C PRO A 15 15.77 -2.21 11.84
N CYS A 16 15.41 -1.90 13.08
CA CYS A 16 15.99 -0.79 13.85
C CYS A 16 17.34 -1.12 14.47
N ASP A 17 17.53 -2.36 14.93
CA ASP A 17 18.71 -2.83 15.66
C ASP A 17 19.18 -4.23 15.28
N GLY A 18 18.43 -4.94 14.41
CA GLY A 18 18.72 -6.30 14.00
C GLY A 18 18.38 -7.36 15.06
N ALA A 19 17.79 -6.98 16.19
CA ALA A 19 17.41 -7.92 17.25
C ALA A 19 16.30 -8.86 16.80
N VAL A 20 16.35 -10.12 17.25
CA VAL A 20 15.22 -11.05 17.10
C VAL A 20 14.14 -10.64 18.07
N ILE A 21 13.00 -10.17 17.54
CA ILE A 21 11.85 -9.70 18.33
C ILE A 21 10.78 -10.75 18.53
N ALA A 22 10.71 -11.75 17.66
CA ALA A 22 9.79 -12.89 17.83
C ALA A 22 10.27 -14.15 17.09
N LYS A 23 9.77 -15.30 17.56
CA LYS A 23 9.86 -16.60 16.87
C LYS A 23 8.45 -17.17 16.77
N LEU A 24 7.91 -17.26 15.58
CA LEU A 24 6.54 -17.64 15.31
C LEU A 24 6.50 -19.01 14.62
N ALA A 25 5.62 -19.90 15.08
CA ALA A 25 5.30 -21.09 14.31
C ALA A 25 4.56 -20.69 13.04
N THR A 26 5.00 -21.20 11.89
CA THR A 26 4.31 -20.95 10.63
C THR A 26 3.06 -21.82 10.49
N ASP A 27 2.04 -21.28 9.85
CA ASP A 27 0.88 -22.04 9.42
C ASP A 27 1.26 -23.01 8.28
N ASN A 28 0.51 -24.10 8.20
CA ASN A 28 0.65 -25.11 7.17
C ASN A 28 -0.72 -25.43 6.55
N GLY A 29 -0.79 -26.41 5.65
CA GLY A 29 -2.04 -26.77 4.99
C GLY A 29 -3.14 -27.23 5.95
N GLN A 30 -2.79 -27.86 7.07
CA GLN A 30 -3.76 -28.34 8.08
C GLN A 30 -4.32 -27.17 8.91
N THR A 31 -3.46 -26.26 9.38
CA THR A 31 -3.90 -25.08 10.13
C THR A 31 -4.70 -24.12 9.24
N LEU A 32 -4.31 -23.98 7.97
CA LEU A 32 -5.09 -23.23 6.98
C LEU A 32 -6.50 -23.81 6.81
N ALA A 33 -6.63 -25.13 6.61
CA ALA A 33 -7.92 -25.78 6.45
C ALA A 33 -8.82 -25.58 7.68
N TYR A 34 -8.25 -25.68 8.90
CA TYR A 34 -8.97 -25.42 10.15
C TYR A 34 -9.48 -23.97 10.21
N LYS A 35 -8.61 -22.99 9.95
CA LYS A 35 -8.97 -21.56 9.95
C LYS A 35 -10.04 -21.26 8.91
N ILE A 36 -9.95 -21.82 7.70
CA ILE A 36 -10.96 -21.67 6.66
C ILE A 36 -12.33 -22.18 7.14
N ALA A 37 -12.36 -23.38 7.74
CA ALA A 37 -13.63 -23.96 8.20
C ALA A 37 -14.29 -23.10 9.29
N ALA A 38 -13.52 -22.61 10.27
CA ALA A 38 -14.01 -21.71 11.32
C ALA A 38 -14.51 -20.38 10.74
N THR A 39 -13.75 -19.78 9.82
CA THR A 39 -14.10 -18.51 9.20
C THR A 39 -15.35 -18.62 8.31
N MET A 40 -15.53 -19.72 7.59
CA MET A 40 -16.74 -19.97 6.79
C MET A 40 -17.99 -20.06 7.67
N LEU A 41 -17.90 -20.71 8.82
CA LEU A 41 -19.02 -20.80 9.76
C LEU A 41 -19.38 -19.41 10.32
N ALA A 42 -18.37 -18.64 10.74
CA ALA A 42 -18.57 -17.27 11.20
C ALA A 42 -19.18 -16.38 10.11
N GLN A 43 -18.71 -16.49 8.85
CA GLN A 43 -19.21 -15.71 7.71
C GLN A 43 -20.69 -16.04 7.43
N THR A 44 -21.09 -17.32 7.49
CA THR A 44 -22.49 -17.73 7.29
C THR A 44 -23.42 -17.06 8.30
N ASN A 45 -22.99 -16.91 9.55
CA ASN A 45 -23.75 -16.21 10.58
C ASN A 45 -23.73 -14.69 10.38
N TRP A 46 -22.55 -14.15 10.02
CA TRP A 46 -22.29 -12.71 9.88
C TRP A 46 -23.09 -12.07 8.74
N GLN A 47 -23.17 -12.71 7.58
CA GLN A 47 -23.89 -12.17 6.44
C GLN A 47 -25.39 -11.93 6.71
N ASN A 48 -25.95 -12.64 7.70
CA ASN A 48 -27.34 -12.51 8.11
C ASN A 48 -27.56 -11.48 9.24
N GLN A 49 -26.48 -10.87 9.77
CA GLN A 49 -26.60 -9.84 10.79
C GLN A 49 -27.10 -8.54 10.18
N PRO A 50 -27.92 -7.77 10.91
CA PRO A 50 -28.33 -6.44 10.48
C PRO A 50 -27.13 -5.54 10.22
N ARG A 51 -27.23 -4.65 9.23
CA ARG A 51 -26.18 -3.69 8.92
C ARG A 51 -25.73 -2.89 10.14
N ALA A 52 -26.66 -2.43 10.96
CA ALA A 52 -26.34 -1.68 12.19
C ALA A 52 -25.42 -2.47 13.16
N MET A 53 -25.56 -3.80 13.20
CA MET A 53 -24.66 -4.62 14.01
C MET A 53 -23.25 -4.71 13.39
N ARG A 54 -23.17 -4.81 12.07
CA ARG A 54 -21.91 -4.81 11.35
C ARG A 54 -21.18 -3.47 11.49
N GLU A 55 -21.91 -2.35 11.40
CA GLU A 55 -21.39 -1.00 11.65
C GLU A 55 -20.90 -0.84 13.08
N LYS A 56 -21.69 -1.32 14.06
CA LYS A 56 -21.30 -1.25 15.47
C LYS A 56 -19.98 -1.97 15.75
N LEU A 57 -19.83 -3.22 15.27
CA LEU A 57 -18.59 -3.97 15.45
C LEU A 57 -17.40 -3.22 14.85
N LEU A 58 -17.55 -2.63 13.68
CA LEU A 58 -16.49 -1.85 13.02
C LEU A 58 -16.17 -0.55 13.78
N LEU A 59 -17.16 0.14 14.33
CA LEU A 59 -16.90 1.33 15.18
C LEU A 59 -16.18 0.94 16.46
N ASP A 60 -16.62 -0.12 17.14
CA ASP A 60 -15.94 -0.67 18.32
C ASP A 60 -14.49 -1.07 17.96
N PHE A 61 -14.26 -1.61 16.77
CA PHE A 61 -12.91 -1.95 16.30
C PHE A 61 -12.04 -0.71 16.04
N SER A 62 -12.58 0.32 15.40
CA SER A 62 -11.88 1.58 15.20
C SER A 62 -11.49 2.22 16.52
N ASP A 63 -12.40 2.22 17.50
CA ASP A 63 -12.14 2.80 18.81
C ASP A 63 -11.10 1.98 19.59
N ALA A 64 -11.16 0.65 19.54
CA ALA A 64 -10.15 -0.23 20.13
C ALA A 64 -8.76 -0.06 19.51
N ILE A 65 -8.65 0.18 18.19
CA ILE A 65 -7.37 0.54 17.56
C ILE A 65 -6.83 1.86 18.13
N ASN A 66 -7.68 2.87 18.29
CA ASN A 66 -7.28 4.16 18.85
C ASN A 66 -6.89 4.08 20.33
N GLU A 67 -7.59 3.28 21.14
CA GLU A 67 -7.25 3.02 22.54
C GLU A 67 -5.87 2.34 22.68
N ASN A 68 -5.49 1.50 21.73
CA ASN A 68 -4.20 0.84 21.67
C ASN A 68 -3.15 1.58 20.82
N LYS A 69 -3.38 2.87 20.48
CA LYS A 69 -2.55 3.64 19.56
C LYS A 69 -1.08 3.65 19.96
N GLN A 70 -0.76 3.85 21.23
CA GLN A 70 0.63 3.92 21.68
C GLN A 70 1.34 2.58 21.46
N SER A 71 0.79 1.49 21.94
CA SER A 71 1.39 0.15 21.82
C SER A 71 1.49 -0.33 20.36
N LEU A 72 0.49 -0.04 19.53
CA LEU A 72 0.54 -0.31 18.10
C LEU A 72 1.59 0.53 17.38
N THR A 73 1.75 1.80 17.78
CA THR A 73 2.81 2.67 17.25
C THR A 73 4.20 2.11 17.56
N GLU A 74 4.45 1.76 18.82
CA GLU A 74 5.70 1.14 19.25
C GLU A 74 5.97 -0.17 18.50
N LEU A 75 4.94 -1.01 18.36
CA LEU A 75 5.05 -2.27 17.64
C LEU A 75 5.40 -2.06 16.16
N ILE A 76 4.79 -1.10 15.47
CA ILE A 76 5.11 -0.77 14.07
C ILE A 76 6.56 -0.28 13.95
N VAL A 77 7.06 0.49 14.91
CA VAL A 77 8.47 0.91 14.95
C VAL A 77 9.39 -0.31 15.00
N TYR A 78 9.15 -1.26 15.89
CA TYR A 78 9.96 -2.47 16.03
C TYR A 78 9.82 -3.42 14.84
N ASP A 79 8.60 -3.64 14.35
CA ASP A 79 8.28 -4.65 13.33
C ASP A 79 8.65 -4.17 11.91
N ALA A 80 8.41 -2.88 11.60
CA ALA A 80 8.56 -2.32 10.26
C ALA A 80 9.70 -1.28 10.13
N GLY A 81 10.34 -0.87 11.22
CA GLY A 81 11.42 0.12 11.19
C GLY A 81 10.96 1.52 10.80
N LYS A 82 9.72 1.88 11.06
CA LYS A 82 9.20 3.23 10.77
C LYS A 82 9.60 4.21 11.87
N THR A 83 9.65 5.49 11.52
CA THR A 83 9.73 6.53 12.56
C THR A 83 8.46 6.51 13.42
N THR A 84 8.56 6.95 14.68
CA THR A 84 7.42 7.00 15.60
C THR A 84 6.26 7.82 15.02
N LYS A 85 6.56 8.92 14.32
CA LYS A 85 5.56 9.77 13.67
C LYS A 85 4.85 9.05 12.53
N GLU A 86 5.58 8.37 11.65
CA GLU A 86 4.99 7.59 10.54
C GLU A 86 4.11 6.45 11.09
N ALA A 87 4.58 5.75 12.12
CA ALA A 87 3.83 4.69 12.78
C ALA A 87 2.54 5.20 13.43
N ALA A 88 2.60 6.32 14.16
CA ALA A 88 1.43 6.93 14.79
C ALA A 88 0.38 7.41 13.77
N VAL A 89 0.84 7.96 12.64
CA VAL A 89 -0.05 8.36 11.53
C VAL A 89 -0.70 7.13 10.89
N GLU A 90 0.03 6.03 10.75
CA GLU A 90 -0.51 4.78 10.21
C GLU A 90 -1.60 4.19 11.10
N VAL A 91 -1.40 4.16 12.43
CA VAL A 91 -2.41 3.68 13.38
C VAL A 91 -3.69 4.51 13.30
N SER A 92 -3.56 5.83 13.35
CA SER A 92 -4.73 6.73 13.21
C SER A 92 -5.42 6.56 11.87
N GLY A 93 -4.64 6.42 10.78
CA GLY A 93 -5.16 6.20 9.45
C GLY A 93 -5.96 4.91 9.32
N ALA A 94 -5.54 3.83 9.99
CA ALA A 94 -6.27 2.56 9.99
C ALA A 94 -7.65 2.69 10.65
N ALA A 95 -7.73 3.36 11.80
CA ALA A 95 -8.99 3.65 12.48
C ALA A 95 -9.90 4.57 11.64
N ASP A 96 -9.32 5.59 11.00
CA ASP A 96 -10.06 6.50 10.12
C ASP A 96 -10.62 5.81 8.88
N ILE A 97 -9.89 4.85 8.28
CA ILE A 97 -10.37 4.05 7.15
C ILE A 97 -11.66 3.32 7.51
N ILE A 98 -11.77 2.76 8.70
CA ILE A 98 -12.98 2.08 9.16
C ILE A 98 -14.16 3.06 9.19
N LYS A 99 -14.00 4.21 9.87
CA LYS A 99 -15.05 5.22 9.99
C LYS A 99 -15.50 5.75 8.63
N LYS A 100 -14.55 6.09 7.78
CA LYS A 100 -14.83 6.57 6.42
C LYS A 100 -15.48 5.52 5.52
N THR A 101 -15.17 4.23 5.72
CA THR A 101 -15.85 3.15 5.00
C THR A 101 -17.33 3.12 5.34
N ILE A 102 -17.69 3.28 6.60
CA ILE A 102 -19.09 3.34 7.03
C ILE A 102 -19.77 4.59 6.45
N GLU A 103 -19.16 5.76 6.60
CA GLU A 103 -19.68 7.03 6.12
C GLU A 103 -19.96 7.03 4.60
N ASN A 104 -19.02 6.48 3.80
CA ASN A 104 -19.14 6.48 2.33
C ASN A 104 -19.92 5.29 1.77
N SER A 105 -20.35 4.35 2.61
CA SER A 105 -21.13 3.18 2.18
C SER A 105 -22.65 3.40 2.27
N THR A 106 -23.10 4.60 2.60
CA THR A 106 -24.52 4.97 2.56
C THR A 106 -24.96 5.10 1.11
N LEU A 107 -25.95 4.29 0.71
CA LEU A 107 -26.51 4.35 -0.65
C LEU A 107 -27.24 5.69 -0.82
N PRO A 108 -26.96 6.47 -1.87
CA PRO A 108 -27.70 7.70 -2.12
C PRO A 108 -29.17 7.36 -2.45
N GLU A 109 -30.10 8.07 -1.82
CA GLU A 109 -31.50 8.09 -2.23
C GLU A 109 -31.60 8.75 -3.62
N PHE A 110 -32.12 8.04 -4.60
CA PHE A 110 -32.33 8.57 -5.94
C PHE A 110 -33.82 8.74 -6.20
N GLY A 111 -34.27 10.00 -6.27
CA GLY A 111 -35.60 10.36 -6.72
C GLY A 111 -36.77 9.75 -5.92
N GLY A 112 -36.67 9.66 -4.60
CA GLY A 112 -37.70 9.09 -3.72
C GLY A 112 -37.86 7.57 -3.80
N MET A 113 -36.95 6.88 -4.50
CA MET A 113 -36.85 5.43 -4.50
C MET A 113 -35.62 5.01 -3.69
N THR A 114 -35.86 4.34 -2.57
CA THR A 114 -34.80 3.65 -1.84
C THR A 114 -34.29 2.51 -2.70
N ARG A 115 -33.00 2.53 -3.08
CA ARG A 115 -32.38 1.32 -3.64
C ARG A 115 -32.32 0.29 -2.51
N CYS A 116 -33.36 -0.49 -2.36
CA CYS A 116 -33.31 -1.66 -1.51
C CYS A 116 -32.38 -2.66 -2.17
N LYS A 117 -31.09 -2.68 -1.75
CA LYS A 117 -30.27 -3.86 -1.88
C LYS A 117 -28.99 -3.77 -1.09
N GLU A 118 -28.97 -4.54 -0.06
CA GLU A 118 -27.76 -5.22 0.33
C GLU A 118 -27.37 -6.17 -0.81
N ARG A 119 -26.33 -5.85 -1.56
CA ARG A 119 -25.72 -6.79 -2.49
C ARG A 119 -25.19 -7.97 -1.65
N PRO A 120 -25.39 -9.23 -2.05
CA PRO A 120 -24.87 -10.35 -1.28
C PRO A 120 -23.34 -10.27 -1.19
N PRO A 121 -22.72 -10.64 -0.05
CA PRO A 121 -21.29 -10.66 0.10
C PRO A 121 -20.64 -11.63 -0.89
N VAL A 122 -19.37 -11.40 -1.20
CA VAL A 122 -18.59 -12.34 -2.00
C VAL A 122 -18.37 -13.66 -1.27
N GLY A 123 -18.19 -13.62 0.05
CA GLY A 123 -17.96 -14.79 0.92
C GLY A 123 -16.66 -14.70 1.71
N LEU A 124 -15.72 -15.58 1.44
CA LEU A 124 -14.44 -15.63 2.14
C LEU A 124 -13.34 -14.92 1.35
N VAL A 125 -12.77 -13.88 1.94
CA VAL A 125 -11.71 -13.06 1.35
C VAL A 125 -10.35 -13.49 1.88
N GLY A 126 -9.45 -13.91 0.99
CA GLY A 126 -8.02 -14.07 1.28
C GLY A 126 -7.32 -12.72 1.11
N LEU A 127 -6.75 -12.20 2.19
CA LEU A 127 -6.03 -10.93 2.20
C LEU A 127 -4.52 -11.18 2.33
N ILE A 128 -3.72 -10.58 1.45
CA ILE A 128 -2.25 -10.62 1.50
C ILE A 128 -1.73 -9.18 1.54
N THR A 129 -0.87 -8.85 2.51
CA THR A 129 -0.36 -7.48 2.67
C THR A 129 1.16 -7.41 2.66
N SER A 130 1.67 -6.26 2.23
CA SER A 130 3.09 -5.93 2.20
C SER A 130 3.60 -5.43 3.55
N PHE A 131 4.93 -5.38 3.70
CA PHE A 131 5.58 -5.02 4.96
C PHE A 131 5.53 -3.52 5.31
N ASN A 132 5.45 -2.66 4.29
CA ASN A 132 5.69 -1.22 4.43
C ASN A 132 4.54 -0.44 5.09
N PHE A 133 3.34 -1.01 5.09
CA PHE A 133 2.17 -0.53 5.82
C PHE A 133 1.47 -1.73 6.48
N PRO A 134 2.05 -2.29 7.57
CA PRO A 134 1.57 -3.54 8.16
C PRO A 134 0.16 -3.44 8.75
N LEU A 135 -0.34 -2.23 8.97
CA LEU A 135 -1.66 -1.97 9.56
C LEU A 135 -2.64 -1.34 8.57
N ALA A 136 -2.33 -0.15 8.05
CA ALA A 136 -3.32 0.66 7.32
C ALA A 136 -3.77 0.00 6.01
N VAL A 137 -2.85 -0.63 5.25
CA VAL A 137 -3.17 -1.28 3.98
C VAL A 137 -4.16 -2.43 4.16
N ALA A 138 -4.08 -3.19 5.25
CA ALA A 138 -5.04 -4.26 5.53
C ALA A 138 -6.47 -3.71 5.71
N HIS A 139 -6.61 -2.54 6.32
CA HIS A 139 -7.92 -1.97 6.64
C HIS A 139 -8.67 -1.45 5.42
N TRP A 140 -7.99 -1.16 4.29
CA TRP A 140 -8.63 -0.92 3.00
C TRP A 140 -9.46 -2.11 2.48
N THR A 141 -9.14 -3.32 2.95
CA THR A 141 -9.90 -4.55 2.65
C THR A 141 -10.77 -4.97 3.83
N ILE A 142 -10.22 -4.96 5.06
CA ILE A 142 -10.91 -5.48 6.25
C ILE A 142 -12.23 -4.72 6.50
N ALA A 143 -12.19 -3.39 6.49
CA ALA A 143 -13.36 -2.59 6.81
C ALA A 143 -14.52 -2.81 5.82
N PRO A 144 -14.35 -2.62 4.51
CA PRO A 144 -15.45 -2.81 3.56
C PRO A 144 -15.87 -4.28 3.42
N ALA A 145 -14.95 -5.24 3.54
CA ALA A 145 -15.30 -6.65 3.47
C ALA A 145 -16.19 -7.08 4.64
N LEU A 146 -15.83 -6.75 5.88
CA LEU A 146 -16.66 -7.05 7.06
C LEU A 146 -18.00 -6.31 7.00
N LEU A 147 -18.02 -5.04 6.60
CA LEU A 147 -19.24 -4.26 6.48
C LEU A 147 -20.20 -4.86 5.44
N ALA A 148 -19.67 -5.41 4.35
CA ALA A 148 -20.45 -6.09 3.32
C ALA A 148 -20.95 -7.50 3.73
N GLY A 149 -20.53 -8.03 4.89
CA GLY A 149 -20.93 -9.35 5.38
C GLY A 149 -19.97 -10.48 5.01
N ASN A 150 -18.74 -10.18 4.56
CA ASN A 150 -17.69 -11.17 4.30
C ASN A 150 -16.91 -11.51 5.56
N ALA A 151 -16.05 -12.52 5.45
CA ALA A 151 -15.02 -12.84 6.46
C ALA A 151 -13.64 -12.92 5.79
N ILE A 152 -12.57 -12.86 6.59
CA ILE A 152 -11.23 -12.60 6.09
C ILE A 152 -10.23 -13.58 6.69
N ILE A 153 -9.38 -14.13 5.82
CA ILE A 153 -8.15 -14.80 6.22
C ILE A 153 -6.99 -13.93 5.74
N TRP A 154 -6.29 -13.30 6.67
CA TRP A 154 -5.22 -12.35 6.40
C TRP A 154 -3.85 -12.99 6.57
N LYS A 155 -3.08 -13.05 5.50
CA LYS A 155 -1.65 -13.37 5.49
C LYS A 155 -0.85 -12.06 5.43
N PRO A 156 -0.33 -11.56 6.55
CA PRO A 156 0.57 -10.42 6.55
C PRO A 156 1.92 -10.78 5.91
N SER A 157 2.74 -9.76 5.63
CA SER A 157 4.13 -10.00 5.26
C SER A 157 4.87 -10.77 6.37
N GLU A 158 5.67 -11.74 5.99
CA GLU A 158 6.57 -12.45 6.91
C GLU A 158 7.63 -11.55 7.54
N LYS A 159 7.86 -10.37 6.97
CA LYS A 159 8.79 -9.37 7.51
C LYS A 159 8.20 -8.56 8.66
N THR A 160 6.87 -8.39 8.68
CA THR A 160 6.16 -7.55 9.65
C THR A 160 4.85 -8.22 10.11
N PRO A 161 4.91 -9.42 10.72
CA PRO A 161 3.72 -10.17 11.09
C PRO A 161 3.11 -9.77 12.43
N LEU A 162 3.89 -9.10 13.31
CA LEU A 162 3.49 -8.88 14.71
C LEU A 162 2.33 -7.91 14.82
N VAL A 163 2.29 -6.89 13.97
CA VAL A 163 1.19 -5.93 13.92
C VAL A 163 -0.14 -6.64 13.62
N ALA A 164 -0.16 -7.56 12.65
CA ALA A 164 -1.38 -8.30 12.31
C ALA A 164 -1.84 -9.22 13.46
N ILE A 165 -0.91 -9.83 14.20
CA ILE A 165 -1.19 -10.65 15.38
C ILE A 165 -1.82 -9.78 16.48
N ALA A 166 -1.25 -8.61 16.77
CA ALA A 166 -1.80 -7.67 17.75
C ALA A 166 -3.20 -7.18 17.37
N ILE A 167 -3.43 -6.90 16.09
CA ILE A 167 -4.75 -6.53 15.58
C ILE A 167 -5.77 -7.67 15.76
N LYS A 168 -5.37 -8.91 15.51
CA LYS A 168 -6.24 -10.07 15.79
C LYS A 168 -6.62 -10.16 17.26
N GLU A 169 -5.66 -9.97 18.16
CA GLU A 169 -5.93 -9.98 19.62
C GLU A 169 -6.88 -8.85 20.04
N ILE A 170 -6.76 -7.67 19.43
CA ILE A 170 -7.68 -6.55 19.66
C ILE A 170 -9.07 -6.92 19.12
N PHE A 171 -9.15 -7.44 17.89
CA PHE A 171 -10.40 -7.84 17.28
C PHE A 171 -11.12 -8.93 18.09
N ASP A 172 -10.42 -9.94 18.59
CA ASP A 172 -10.99 -11.02 19.39
C ASP A 172 -11.68 -10.53 20.67
N LYS A 173 -11.11 -9.52 21.31
CA LYS A 173 -11.67 -8.94 22.54
C LYS A 173 -13.02 -8.26 22.32
N ILE A 174 -13.24 -7.68 21.12
CA ILE A 174 -14.45 -6.91 20.82
C ILE A 174 -15.49 -7.72 20.04
N ALA A 175 -15.04 -8.70 19.24
CA ALA A 175 -15.90 -9.42 18.31
C ALA A 175 -16.71 -10.56 18.97
N GLY A 176 -16.30 -11.04 20.16
CA GLY A 176 -16.99 -12.11 20.88
C GLY A 176 -17.17 -13.36 20.01
N GLU A 177 -18.42 -13.78 19.78
CA GLU A 177 -18.75 -14.94 18.94
C GLU A 177 -18.35 -14.78 17.47
N PHE A 178 -18.07 -13.57 17.02
CA PHE A 178 -17.63 -13.24 15.66
C PHE A 178 -16.11 -13.14 15.52
N SER A 179 -15.33 -13.57 16.51
CA SER A 179 -13.85 -13.52 16.47
C SER A 179 -13.25 -14.24 15.26
N ASP A 180 -13.88 -15.32 14.80
CA ASP A 180 -13.43 -16.09 13.63
C ASP A 180 -13.66 -15.38 12.27
N LEU A 181 -14.31 -14.22 12.25
CA LEU A 181 -14.44 -13.39 11.02
C LEU A 181 -13.10 -12.86 10.50
N LEU A 182 -12.11 -12.77 11.37
CA LEU A 182 -10.76 -12.33 11.00
C LEU A 182 -9.75 -13.36 11.51
N GLN A 183 -9.11 -14.10 10.62
CA GLN A 183 -8.04 -15.05 10.95
C GLN A 183 -6.71 -14.62 10.36
N ILE A 184 -5.61 -14.85 11.08
CA ILE A 184 -4.25 -14.52 10.62
C ILE A 184 -3.53 -15.81 10.19
N LEU A 185 -2.79 -15.74 9.08
CA LEU A 185 -1.87 -16.78 8.63
C LEU A 185 -0.43 -16.29 8.73
N THR A 186 0.36 -16.98 9.54
CA THR A 186 1.80 -16.75 9.68
C THR A 186 2.60 -17.61 8.72
N GLY A 187 3.59 -17.02 8.06
CA GLY A 187 4.50 -17.72 7.15
C GLY A 187 4.78 -16.98 5.87
N GLY A 188 5.64 -17.56 5.03
CA GLY A 188 6.12 -16.97 3.79
C GLY A 188 5.27 -17.28 2.56
N ARG A 189 5.95 -17.39 1.44
CA ARG A 189 5.34 -17.59 0.11
C ARG A 189 4.49 -18.87 0.01
N ASP A 190 4.92 -19.98 0.65
CA ASP A 190 4.21 -21.26 0.52
C ASP A 190 2.78 -21.18 1.06
N ILE A 191 2.61 -20.67 2.28
CA ILE A 191 1.27 -20.52 2.87
C ILE A 191 0.42 -19.48 2.11
N GLY A 192 1.05 -18.42 1.57
CA GLY A 192 0.37 -17.46 0.69
C GLY A 192 -0.15 -18.12 -0.59
N SER A 193 0.65 -18.97 -1.24
CA SER A 193 0.25 -19.71 -2.43
C SER A 193 -0.89 -20.69 -2.15
N ARG A 194 -0.86 -21.36 -0.99
CA ARG A 194 -1.95 -22.25 -0.55
C ARG A 194 -3.24 -21.48 -0.29
N LEU A 195 -3.17 -20.30 0.30
CA LEU A 195 -4.33 -19.42 0.49
C LEU A 195 -4.96 -19.06 -0.85
N VAL A 196 -4.16 -18.60 -1.82
CA VAL A 196 -4.64 -18.19 -3.15
C VAL A 196 -5.30 -19.35 -3.90
N SER A 197 -4.69 -20.53 -3.87
CA SER A 197 -5.16 -21.71 -4.61
C SER A 197 -6.30 -22.47 -3.92
N HIS A 198 -6.66 -22.11 -2.67
CA HIS A 198 -7.67 -22.86 -1.90
C HIS A 198 -9.06 -22.65 -2.46
N GLU A 199 -9.78 -23.73 -2.77
CA GLU A 199 -11.09 -23.70 -3.46
C GLU A 199 -12.19 -22.93 -2.71
N GLN A 200 -12.11 -22.86 -1.38
CA GLN A 200 -13.08 -22.18 -0.53
C GLN A 200 -12.80 -20.70 -0.32
N ILE A 201 -11.71 -20.16 -0.86
CA ILE A 201 -11.47 -18.72 -0.90
C ILE A 201 -12.18 -18.15 -2.12
N ASP A 202 -13.13 -17.27 -1.91
CA ASP A 202 -13.96 -16.72 -2.99
C ASP A 202 -13.27 -15.58 -3.73
N MET A 203 -12.47 -14.78 -3.02
CA MET A 203 -11.80 -13.58 -3.55
C MET A 203 -10.42 -13.42 -2.93
N ILE A 204 -9.47 -12.89 -3.69
CA ILE A 204 -8.17 -12.45 -3.21
C ILE A 204 -8.05 -10.93 -3.30
N SER A 205 -7.66 -10.31 -2.19
CA SER A 205 -7.17 -8.93 -2.15
C SER A 205 -5.69 -8.95 -1.74
N ALA A 206 -4.81 -8.38 -2.56
CA ALA A 206 -3.38 -8.49 -2.32
C ALA A 206 -2.64 -7.19 -2.62
N THR A 207 -1.76 -6.79 -1.72
CA THR A 207 -0.82 -5.68 -1.90
C THR A 207 0.61 -6.21 -1.81
N GLY A 208 1.43 -5.93 -2.84
CA GLY A 208 2.82 -6.38 -2.86
C GLY A 208 3.54 -6.11 -4.17
N SER A 209 4.51 -6.96 -4.51
CA SER A 209 5.30 -6.81 -5.73
C SER A 209 4.54 -7.26 -6.99
N VAL A 210 4.90 -6.71 -8.15
CA VAL A 210 4.39 -7.14 -9.46
C VAL A 210 4.58 -8.65 -9.65
N ALA A 211 5.74 -9.19 -9.27
CA ALA A 211 6.00 -10.63 -9.38
C ALA A 211 5.05 -11.48 -8.52
N MET A 212 4.69 -11.00 -7.32
CA MET A 212 3.67 -11.64 -6.48
C MET A 212 2.30 -11.60 -7.16
N GLY A 213 1.89 -10.46 -7.70
CA GLY A 213 0.63 -10.29 -8.43
C GLY A 213 0.52 -11.23 -9.64
N GLN A 214 1.58 -11.35 -10.43
CA GLN A 214 1.64 -12.30 -11.53
C GLN A 214 1.47 -13.75 -11.05
N GLY A 215 2.13 -14.13 -9.95
CA GLY A 215 1.97 -15.46 -9.35
C GLY A 215 0.54 -15.73 -8.87
N ILE A 216 -0.12 -14.73 -8.30
CA ILE A 216 -1.54 -14.81 -7.90
C ILE A 216 -2.44 -15.02 -9.14
N LYS A 217 -2.26 -14.25 -10.21
CA LYS A 217 -3.02 -14.39 -11.46
C LYS A 217 -2.90 -15.79 -12.06
N ILE A 218 -1.68 -16.31 -12.11
CA ILE A 218 -1.43 -17.68 -12.60
C ILE A 218 -2.18 -18.72 -11.75
N SER A 219 -2.09 -18.61 -10.43
CA SER A 219 -2.76 -19.54 -9.50
C SER A 219 -4.28 -19.46 -9.62
N LEU A 220 -4.85 -18.26 -9.70
CA LEU A 220 -6.28 -18.04 -9.89
C LEU A 220 -6.77 -18.53 -11.25
N GLY A 221 -5.97 -18.40 -12.32
CA GLY A 221 -6.29 -18.92 -13.64
C GLY A 221 -6.41 -20.45 -13.68
N GLN A 222 -5.80 -21.17 -12.76
CA GLN A 222 -5.90 -22.62 -12.60
C GLN A 222 -7.08 -23.07 -11.74
N LYS A 223 -7.71 -22.15 -11.01
CA LYS A 223 -8.79 -22.44 -10.07
C LYS A 223 -10.13 -22.61 -10.79
N LYS A 224 -10.82 -23.72 -10.57
CA LYS A 224 -12.08 -24.05 -11.27
C LYS A 224 -13.22 -23.05 -11.01
N ASN A 225 -13.28 -22.46 -9.82
CA ASN A 225 -14.37 -21.61 -9.38
C ASN A 225 -13.95 -20.12 -9.23
N ASN A 226 -12.93 -19.68 -9.96
CA ASN A 226 -12.49 -18.28 -9.93
C ASN A 226 -13.51 -17.39 -10.67
N ARG A 227 -14.52 -16.88 -9.95
CA ARG A 227 -15.61 -16.06 -10.51
C ARG A 227 -15.49 -14.58 -10.17
N ILE A 228 -14.69 -14.25 -9.17
CA ILE A 228 -14.55 -12.88 -8.68
C ILE A 228 -13.12 -12.43 -8.99
N PRO A 229 -12.97 -11.34 -9.75
CA PRO A 229 -11.64 -10.77 -10.02
C PRO A 229 -10.91 -10.45 -8.72
N PRO A 230 -9.60 -10.69 -8.63
CA PRO A 230 -8.82 -10.27 -7.48
C PRO A 230 -8.69 -8.74 -7.44
N ILE A 231 -8.48 -8.18 -6.26
CA ILE A 231 -7.95 -6.83 -6.10
C ILE A 231 -6.45 -6.97 -5.94
N LEU A 232 -5.69 -6.39 -6.86
CA LEU A 232 -4.23 -6.40 -6.80
C LEU A 232 -3.72 -4.96 -6.80
N GLU A 233 -3.07 -4.58 -5.70
CA GLU A 233 -2.36 -3.31 -5.54
C GLU A 233 -0.87 -3.63 -5.52
N LEU A 234 -0.19 -3.27 -6.60
CA LEU A 234 1.17 -3.72 -6.85
C LEU A 234 2.16 -2.55 -6.87
N GLY A 235 3.41 -2.85 -7.23
CA GLY A 235 4.48 -1.88 -7.27
C GLY A 235 4.22 -0.70 -8.20
N GLY A 236 4.85 0.43 -7.91
CA GLY A 236 4.81 1.65 -8.72
C GLY A 236 6.21 2.15 -9.05
N ASN A 237 6.35 2.77 -10.21
CA ASN A 237 7.60 3.40 -10.64
C ASN A 237 7.33 4.85 -11.07
N ASN A 238 6.84 5.63 -10.13
CA ASN A 238 6.16 6.88 -10.34
C ASN A 238 7.08 7.97 -10.88
N GLY A 239 6.66 8.60 -11.97
CA GLY A 239 7.35 9.70 -12.61
C GLY A 239 6.73 11.05 -12.28
N VAL A 240 7.57 12.08 -12.14
CA VAL A 240 7.15 13.47 -11.97
C VAL A 240 7.83 14.34 -13.01
N ILE A 241 7.04 15.13 -13.72
CA ILE A 241 7.53 16.14 -14.68
C ILE A 241 7.68 17.48 -13.96
N ILE A 242 8.80 18.18 -14.16
CA ILE A 242 8.94 19.60 -13.83
C ILE A 242 9.09 20.39 -15.14
N SER A 243 8.12 21.26 -15.41
CA SER A 243 8.10 22.15 -16.58
C SER A 243 8.89 23.43 -16.31
N ASP A 244 9.41 24.08 -17.38
CA ASP A 244 9.97 25.43 -17.32
C ASP A 244 8.88 26.53 -17.24
N LYS A 245 7.60 26.14 -17.29
CA LYS A 245 6.45 27.03 -17.10
C LYS A 245 6.06 27.12 -15.63
N ILE A 246 7.02 27.55 -14.80
CA ILE A 246 6.93 27.59 -13.34
C ILE A 246 7.72 28.79 -12.82
N THR A 247 7.22 29.45 -11.76
CA THR A 247 7.98 30.52 -11.10
C THR A 247 9.04 29.94 -10.16
N PRO A 248 10.08 30.72 -9.76
CA PRO A 248 11.07 30.23 -8.80
C PRO A 248 10.49 29.74 -7.48
N GLU A 249 9.47 30.41 -6.95
CA GLU A 249 8.80 30.00 -5.70
C GLU A 249 8.08 28.65 -5.85
N HIS A 250 7.42 28.43 -6.99
CA HIS A 250 6.79 27.14 -7.30
C HIS A 250 7.80 26.05 -7.61
N LEU A 251 8.95 26.40 -8.17
CA LEU A 251 10.04 25.44 -8.38
C LEU A 251 10.58 24.93 -7.04
N GLU A 252 10.84 25.82 -6.09
CA GLU A 252 11.29 25.42 -4.74
C GLU A 252 10.22 24.59 -4.02
N PHE A 253 8.96 24.99 -4.09
CA PHE A 253 7.82 24.22 -3.59
C PHE A 253 7.77 22.81 -4.21
N SER A 254 7.97 22.71 -5.52
CA SER A 254 7.95 21.43 -6.26
C SER A 254 9.05 20.50 -5.79
N VAL A 255 10.27 21.01 -5.68
CA VAL A 255 11.43 20.22 -5.20
C VAL A 255 11.22 19.76 -3.77
N ASN A 256 10.70 20.62 -2.87
CA ASN A 256 10.39 20.23 -1.49
C ASN A 256 9.29 19.15 -1.42
N SER A 257 8.26 19.24 -2.24
CA SER A 257 7.19 18.26 -2.33
C SER A 257 7.70 16.91 -2.84
N ILE A 258 8.61 16.93 -3.84
CA ILE A 258 9.28 15.74 -4.37
C ILE A 258 10.17 15.12 -3.32
N MET A 259 10.95 15.91 -2.57
CA MET A 259 11.77 15.43 -1.45
C MET A 259 10.91 14.68 -0.43
N GLY A 260 9.80 15.25 0.00
CA GLY A 260 8.88 14.60 0.93
C GLY A 260 8.33 13.26 0.41
N SER A 261 7.96 13.22 -0.90
CA SER A 261 7.48 11.98 -1.53
C SER A 261 8.59 10.94 -1.72
N PHE A 262 9.75 11.35 -2.16
CA PHE A 262 10.89 10.48 -2.44
C PHE A 262 11.44 9.81 -1.17
N LEU A 263 11.50 10.55 -0.06
CA LEU A 263 12.10 10.09 1.20
C LEU A 263 11.14 9.29 2.10
N ALA A 264 9.84 9.49 1.96
CA ALA A 264 8.85 8.89 2.85
C ALA A 264 9.05 7.38 3.02
N THR A 265 9.10 6.92 4.27
CA THR A 265 9.34 5.53 4.67
C THR A 265 10.60 4.94 4.02
N SER A 266 11.70 5.70 4.00
CA SER A 266 12.98 5.30 3.38
C SER A 266 12.85 4.91 1.90
N GLY A 267 11.97 5.59 1.15
CA GLY A 267 11.66 5.25 -0.24
C GLY A 267 10.87 3.95 -0.42
N GLN A 268 10.32 3.37 0.65
CA GLN A 268 9.66 2.07 0.63
C GLN A 268 8.13 2.17 0.55
N ARG A 269 7.59 3.12 -0.24
CA ARG A 269 6.16 3.20 -0.58
C ARG A 269 5.95 2.95 -2.06
N CYS A 270 4.87 2.29 -2.42
CA CYS A 270 4.47 2.13 -3.83
C CYS A 270 4.23 3.48 -4.53
N THR A 271 3.86 4.52 -3.76
CA THR A 271 3.59 5.88 -4.25
C THR A 271 4.80 6.84 -4.19
N ASN A 272 6.01 6.41 -3.77
CA ASN A 272 7.16 7.30 -3.78
C ASN A 272 7.51 7.80 -5.18
N THR A 273 7.92 9.06 -5.29
CA THR A 273 8.54 9.58 -6.53
C THR A 273 9.87 8.87 -6.76
N ARG A 274 10.03 8.24 -7.92
CA ARG A 274 11.24 7.48 -8.28
C ARG A 274 11.97 8.06 -9.47
N ARG A 275 11.23 8.70 -10.38
CA ARG A 275 11.76 9.29 -11.60
C ARG A 275 11.34 10.75 -11.68
N LEU A 276 12.31 11.63 -11.89
CA LEU A 276 12.11 13.05 -12.08
C LEU A 276 12.53 13.43 -13.49
N ILE A 277 11.60 13.98 -14.25
CA ILE A 277 11.74 14.32 -15.66
C ILE A 277 11.70 15.84 -15.76
N VAL A 278 12.86 16.47 -15.98
CA VAL A 278 13.06 17.90 -15.81
C VAL A 278 13.30 18.59 -17.15
N GLN A 279 12.60 19.69 -17.40
CA GLN A 279 12.85 20.47 -18.60
C GLN A 279 14.30 21.01 -18.61
N HIS A 280 15.00 20.81 -19.74
CA HIS A 280 16.46 20.99 -19.82
C HIS A 280 16.95 22.41 -19.46
N LYS A 281 16.13 23.46 -19.66
CA LYS A 281 16.50 24.84 -19.34
C LYS A 281 16.64 25.10 -17.84
N ILE A 282 15.92 24.35 -17.03
CA ILE A 282 15.92 24.49 -15.56
C ILE A 282 16.59 23.30 -14.88
N TYR A 283 17.17 22.37 -15.66
CA TYR A 283 17.74 21.12 -15.15
C TYR A 283 18.80 21.35 -14.08
N ASP A 284 19.79 22.22 -14.36
CA ASP A 284 20.89 22.50 -13.44
C ASP A 284 20.41 23.19 -12.16
N GLU A 285 19.38 24.03 -12.24
CA GLU A 285 18.76 24.67 -11.09
C GLU A 285 18.07 23.63 -10.20
N VAL A 286 17.27 22.73 -10.80
CA VAL A 286 16.60 21.63 -10.08
C VAL A 286 17.62 20.72 -9.42
N ILE A 287 18.68 20.32 -10.11
CA ILE A 287 19.76 19.49 -9.55
C ILE A 287 20.43 20.19 -8.36
N SER A 288 20.69 21.49 -8.47
CA SER A 288 21.30 22.28 -7.39
C SER A 288 20.40 22.34 -6.16
N LEU A 289 19.09 22.56 -6.36
CA LEU A 289 18.10 22.55 -5.28
C LEU A 289 17.98 21.15 -4.62
N LEU A 290 17.93 20.09 -5.41
CA LEU A 290 17.86 18.70 -4.89
C LEU A 290 19.10 18.36 -4.07
N LYS A 291 20.30 18.64 -4.58
CA LYS A 291 21.57 18.40 -3.86
C LYS A 291 21.59 19.14 -2.52
N ARG A 292 21.31 20.44 -2.53
CA ARG A 292 21.22 21.25 -1.30
C ARG A 292 20.24 20.68 -0.29
N ASN A 293 19.04 20.24 -0.75
CA ASN A 293 18.01 19.71 0.13
C ASN A 293 18.42 18.34 0.71
N VAL A 294 19.06 17.47 -0.06
CA VAL A 294 19.60 16.20 0.44
C VAL A 294 20.73 16.42 1.41
N GLU A 295 21.68 17.34 1.13
CA GLU A 295 22.76 17.72 2.06
C GLU A 295 22.21 18.22 3.39
N ASN A 296 21.24 19.14 3.35
CA ASN A 296 20.57 19.65 4.54
C ASN A 296 19.82 18.54 5.31
N PHE A 297 19.17 17.63 4.60
CA PHE A 297 18.48 16.48 5.19
C PHE A 297 19.46 15.56 5.94
N ILE A 298 20.59 15.22 5.32
CA ILE A 298 21.63 14.40 5.94
C ILE A 298 22.25 15.13 7.14
N ALA A 299 22.63 16.41 6.96
CA ALA A 299 23.26 17.23 8.00
C ALA A 299 22.34 17.48 9.22
N SER A 300 21.02 17.46 9.02
CA SER A 300 20.05 17.62 10.12
C SER A 300 19.92 16.39 11.02
N GLY A 301 20.59 15.27 10.70
CA GLY A 301 20.43 14.01 11.43
C GLY A 301 19.05 13.38 11.23
N ALA A 302 18.41 13.63 10.09
CA ALA A 302 17.06 13.13 9.80
C ALA A 302 17.00 11.62 9.53
N ILE A 303 18.15 10.96 9.35
CA ILE A 303 18.25 9.50 9.24
C ILE A 303 18.46 8.96 10.64
N VAL A 304 17.42 8.41 11.24
CA VAL A 304 17.39 8.10 12.67
C VAL A 304 17.14 6.62 12.94
N ASN A 305 17.78 6.11 13.98
CA ASN A 305 17.29 4.91 14.64
C ASN A 305 16.12 5.30 15.55
N PRO A 306 14.89 4.84 15.26
CA PRO A 306 13.72 5.23 16.05
C PRO A 306 13.81 4.80 17.53
N LEU A 307 14.65 3.82 17.85
CA LEU A 307 14.87 3.32 19.21
C LEU A 307 15.87 4.18 20.01
N SER A 308 16.55 5.13 19.37
CA SER A 308 17.54 6.01 20.03
C SER A 308 16.91 7.06 20.95
N GLY A 309 15.60 7.19 20.99
CA GLY A 309 14.89 8.24 21.73
C GLY A 309 14.98 9.63 21.08
N VAL A 310 15.67 9.76 19.95
CA VAL A 310 15.72 11.00 19.18
C VAL A 310 14.49 11.07 18.29
N SER A 311 13.59 12.00 18.59
CA SER A 311 12.47 12.29 17.70
C SER A 311 12.95 13.18 16.56
N ASN A 312 12.80 12.68 15.31
CA ASN A 312 12.93 13.53 14.15
C ASN A 312 11.65 13.41 13.31
N ASP A 313 10.85 14.46 13.34
CA ASP A 313 9.53 14.52 12.72
C ASP A 313 9.56 14.45 11.18
N TYR A 314 10.73 14.69 10.57
CA TYR A 314 10.90 14.79 9.11
C TYR A 314 11.87 13.76 8.55
N GLY A 315 12.28 12.81 9.38
CA GLY A 315 13.26 11.79 9.02
C GLY A 315 12.65 10.49 8.50
N TYR A 316 13.56 9.57 8.18
CA TYR A 316 13.25 8.17 7.94
C TYR A 316 14.24 7.25 8.66
N ALA A 317 13.89 5.96 8.76
CA ALA A 317 14.71 4.96 9.44
C ALA A 317 15.40 4.01 8.43
N ALA A 318 15.70 2.78 8.86
CA ALA A 318 16.41 1.81 8.03
C ALA A 318 15.53 1.24 6.89
N LEU A 319 16.19 0.66 5.89
CA LEU A 319 15.57 -0.30 4.98
C LEU A 319 15.18 -1.56 5.76
N ILE A 320 14.12 -2.23 5.32
CA ILE A 320 13.52 -3.36 6.04
C ILE A 320 14.49 -4.54 6.26
N ASP A 321 15.36 -4.82 5.30
CA ASP A 321 16.29 -5.94 5.34
C ASP A 321 17.48 -5.78 4.37
N GLU A 322 18.39 -6.76 4.42
CA GLU A 322 19.56 -6.84 3.54
C GLU A 322 19.20 -6.95 2.06
N ASP A 323 18.12 -7.63 1.71
CA ASP A 323 17.71 -7.74 0.31
C ASP A 323 17.28 -6.39 -0.26
N SER A 324 16.62 -5.55 0.54
CA SER A 324 16.29 -4.18 0.17
C SER A 324 17.53 -3.31 0.00
N PHE A 325 18.50 -3.48 0.88
CA PHE A 325 19.80 -2.81 0.76
C PHE A 325 20.57 -3.27 -0.49
N ARG A 326 20.64 -4.58 -0.76
CA ARG A 326 21.30 -5.11 -1.96
C ARG A 326 20.65 -4.60 -3.25
N ARG A 327 19.31 -4.49 -3.28
CA ARG A 327 18.60 -3.88 -4.43
C ARG A 327 18.97 -2.42 -4.63
N PHE A 328 19.07 -1.65 -3.55
CA PHE A 328 19.50 -0.25 -3.59
C PHE A 328 20.93 -0.11 -4.16
N GLU A 329 21.89 -0.90 -3.66
CA GLU A 329 23.26 -0.90 -4.15
C GLU A 329 23.38 -1.35 -5.61
N SER A 330 22.64 -2.41 -5.98
CA SER A 330 22.58 -2.90 -7.35
C SER A 330 22.00 -1.85 -8.30
N ALA A 331 20.96 -1.14 -7.90
CA ALA A 331 20.37 -0.09 -8.72
C ALA A 331 21.32 1.10 -8.94
N LYS A 332 22.06 1.54 -7.92
CA LYS A 332 23.11 2.56 -8.05
C LYS A 332 24.22 2.11 -9.00
N THR A 333 24.66 0.88 -8.85
CA THR A 333 25.70 0.29 -9.72
C THR A 333 25.22 0.23 -11.16
N GLN A 334 24.00 -0.26 -11.41
CA GLN A 334 23.45 -0.33 -12.76
C GLN A 334 23.26 1.06 -13.37
N ALA A 335 22.83 2.05 -12.59
CA ALA A 335 22.71 3.42 -13.05
C ALA A 335 24.06 3.99 -13.53
N ARG A 336 25.17 3.70 -12.83
CA ARG A 336 26.53 4.11 -13.27
C ARG A 336 26.91 3.41 -14.59
N ILE A 337 26.62 2.13 -14.73
CA ILE A 337 26.86 1.36 -15.97
C ILE A 337 26.08 1.97 -17.16
N GLU A 338 24.86 2.44 -16.90
CA GLU A 338 24.00 3.07 -17.91
C GLU A 338 24.29 4.57 -18.10
N GLY A 339 25.43 5.08 -17.61
CA GLY A 339 25.93 6.42 -17.84
C GLY A 339 25.48 7.48 -16.82
N GLY A 340 24.83 7.06 -15.73
CA GLY A 340 24.40 7.96 -14.67
C GLY A 340 25.49 8.35 -13.69
N GLU A 341 25.40 9.59 -13.20
CA GLU A 341 26.20 10.09 -12.08
C GLU A 341 25.41 9.96 -10.78
N ILE A 342 25.98 9.28 -9.77
CA ILE A 342 25.34 9.08 -8.47
C ILE A 342 25.91 10.05 -7.45
N ARG A 343 25.02 10.74 -6.75
CA ARG A 343 25.36 11.55 -5.57
C ARG A 343 24.69 10.98 -4.33
N PHE A 344 25.41 11.01 -3.22
CA PHE A 344 24.99 10.47 -1.93
C PHE A 344 24.72 8.95 -1.97
N GLY A 345 23.98 8.43 -1.00
CA GLY A 345 23.55 7.03 -0.96
C GLY A 345 24.54 6.14 -0.24
N GLU A 346 25.30 6.68 0.69
CA GLU A 346 26.22 5.88 1.53
C GLU A 346 25.44 5.09 2.59
N ARG A 347 25.98 3.95 2.98
CA ARG A 347 25.49 3.20 4.13
C ARG A 347 26.02 3.81 5.41
N LEU A 348 25.14 4.06 6.35
CA LEU A 348 25.44 4.65 7.66
C LEU A 348 25.48 3.58 8.75
N LEU A 349 26.07 3.91 9.90
CA LEU A 349 26.07 3.08 11.14
C LEU A 349 26.60 1.65 10.94
N ILE A 350 27.51 1.42 10.00
CA ILE A 350 28.02 0.08 9.66
C ILE A 350 28.72 -0.58 10.87
N HIS A 351 29.46 0.19 11.66
CA HIS A 351 30.21 -0.31 12.80
C HIS A 351 29.34 -0.53 14.03
N GLU A 352 28.37 0.34 14.26
CA GLU A 352 27.46 0.31 15.40
C GLU A 352 26.34 -0.73 15.22
N SER A 353 25.91 -0.92 13.97
CA SER A 353 24.78 -1.78 13.63
C SER A 353 24.99 -2.51 12.30
N PRO A 354 25.87 -3.52 12.25
CA PRO A 354 26.28 -4.17 11.00
C PRO A 354 25.11 -4.93 10.29
N ASN A 355 24.08 -5.31 11.04
CA ASN A 355 22.92 -6.05 10.53
C ASN A 355 21.71 -5.15 10.25
N VAL A 356 21.90 -3.82 10.27
CA VAL A 356 20.85 -2.83 10.03
C VAL A 356 21.27 -1.94 8.85
N PHE A 357 20.31 -1.51 8.05
CA PHE A 357 20.58 -0.91 6.75
C PHE A 357 20.06 0.53 6.68
N PHE A 358 20.69 1.42 7.46
CA PHE A 358 20.52 2.86 7.32
C PHE A 358 21.32 3.33 6.09
N VAL A 359 20.67 4.05 5.20
CA VAL A 359 21.28 4.57 3.98
C VAL A 359 20.96 6.05 3.80
N GLU A 360 21.86 6.79 3.22
CA GLU A 360 21.57 8.12 2.72
C GLU A 360 20.62 8.03 1.51
N PRO A 361 19.78 9.05 1.25
CA PRO A 361 19.09 9.14 -0.02
C PRO A 361 20.10 9.31 -1.16
N ALA A 362 19.83 8.72 -2.31
CA ALA A 362 20.67 8.81 -3.49
C ALA A 362 19.94 9.54 -4.64
N ILE A 363 20.70 10.37 -5.37
CA ILE A 363 20.24 11.00 -6.62
C ILE A 363 21.08 10.40 -7.75
N ALA A 364 20.41 9.84 -8.76
CA ALA A 364 21.00 9.33 -9.98
C ALA A 364 20.70 10.29 -11.14
N MET A 365 21.64 11.10 -11.54
CA MET A 365 21.53 11.99 -12.70
C MET A 365 21.81 11.21 -13.95
N MET A 366 20.77 10.94 -14.74
CA MET A 366 20.81 10.11 -15.94
C MET A 366 20.83 10.99 -17.19
N PRO A 367 21.70 10.71 -18.19
CA PRO A 367 21.72 11.51 -19.42
C PRO A 367 20.46 11.35 -20.25
N THR A 368 19.84 10.18 -20.21
CA THR A 368 18.56 9.84 -20.81
C THR A 368 17.84 8.80 -19.94
N GLN A 369 16.57 8.58 -20.15
CA GLN A 369 15.88 7.47 -19.49
C GLN A 369 16.40 6.14 -20.02
N SER A 370 16.73 5.23 -19.11
CA SER A 370 17.39 3.95 -19.40
C SER A 370 16.70 2.79 -18.70
N ALA A 371 17.15 1.56 -18.96
CA ALA A 371 16.50 0.33 -18.50
C ALA A 371 16.36 0.23 -16.98
N ILE A 372 17.35 0.71 -16.21
CA ILE A 372 17.26 0.70 -14.74
C ILE A 372 16.13 1.61 -14.22
N MET A 373 15.84 2.70 -14.92
CA MET A 373 14.78 3.62 -14.55
C MET A 373 13.36 3.04 -14.76
N HIS A 374 13.25 1.91 -15.45
CA HIS A 374 11.98 1.18 -15.63
C HIS A 374 11.74 0.13 -14.53
N ARG A 375 12.69 -0.04 -13.59
CA ARG A 375 12.57 -1.00 -12.48
C ARG A 375 12.33 -0.29 -11.16
N GLU A 376 11.39 -0.77 -10.39
CA GLU A 376 11.14 -0.27 -9.05
C GLU A 376 12.28 -0.72 -8.10
N THR A 377 13.00 0.25 -7.52
CA THR A 377 14.06 -0.02 -6.54
C THR A 377 13.51 -0.25 -5.13
N PHE A 378 12.42 0.40 -4.78
CA PHE A 378 11.78 0.37 -3.46
C PHE A 378 12.74 0.76 -2.32
N ALA A 379 13.50 1.83 -2.54
CA ALA A 379 14.50 2.41 -1.66
C ALA A 379 14.64 3.91 -1.96
N PRO A 380 15.36 4.70 -1.13
CA PRO A 380 15.50 6.15 -1.33
C PRO A 380 16.48 6.49 -2.48
N LEU A 381 16.12 6.13 -3.70
CA LEU A 381 16.86 6.41 -4.94
C LEU A 381 15.96 7.18 -5.91
N LEU A 382 16.35 8.41 -6.24
CA LEU A 382 15.68 9.26 -7.20
C LEU A 382 16.49 9.34 -8.50
N PHE A 383 15.92 8.86 -9.59
CA PHE A 383 16.47 9.07 -10.93
C PHE A 383 16.03 10.41 -11.47
N VAL A 384 16.94 11.19 -12.06
CA VAL A 384 16.65 12.49 -12.66
C VAL A 384 17.15 12.51 -14.09
N THR A 385 16.29 12.85 -15.04
CA THR A 385 16.62 12.91 -16.47
C THR A 385 16.09 14.21 -17.09
N PRO A 386 16.80 14.85 -18.04
CA PRO A 386 16.29 16.00 -18.75
C PRO A 386 15.32 15.61 -19.88
N TYR A 387 14.43 16.54 -20.24
CA TYR A 387 13.66 16.51 -21.49
C TYR A 387 13.74 17.86 -22.20
N ARG A 388 13.45 17.90 -23.51
CA ARG A 388 13.45 19.13 -24.31
C ARG A 388 12.05 19.61 -24.65
N GLU A 389 11.27 18.78 -25.30
CA GLU A 389 9.90 19.09 -25.72
C GLU A 389 8.89 18.42 -24.78
N PHE A 390 7.76 19.08 -24.53
CA PHE A 390 6.77 18.57 -23.56
C PHE A 390 6.18 17.20 -23.97
N SER A 391 6.04 16.93 -25.27
CA SER A 391 5.65 15.60 -25.77
C SER A 391 6.62 14.50 -25.34
N GLU A 392 7.94 14.78 -25.35
CA GLU A 392 8.96 13.87 -24.85
C GLU A 392 8.76 13.59 -23.35
N ALA A 393 8.41 14.61 -22.56
CA ALA A 393 8.14 14.41 -21.13
C ALA A 393 6.96 13.46 -20.89
N ILE A 394 5.91 13.56 -21.70
CA ILE A 394 4.76 12.65 -21.64
C ILE A 394 5.17 11.21 -22.02
N GLU A 395 6.00 11.04 -23.04
CA GLU A 395 6.53 9.74 -23.43
C GLU A 395 7.38 9.14 -22.31
N LEU A 396 8.31 9.92 -21.74
CA LEU A 396 9.21 9.48 -20.66
C LEU A 396 8.44 9.10 -19.39
N VAL A 397 7.43 9.88 -18.99
CA VAL A 397 6.66 9.57 -17.78
C VAL A 397 5.85 8.29 -17.92
N ASN A 398 5.41 7.97 -19.13
CA ASN A 398 4.62 6.79 -19.46
C ASN A 398 5.46 5.57 -19.89
N ALA A 399 6.76 5.75 -20.17
CA ALA A 399 7.63 4.72 -20.75
C ALA A 399 7.76 3.40 -19.96
N PRO A 400 7.70 3.34 -18.61
CA PRO A 400 7.61 2.06 -17.94
C PRO A 400 6.32 1.33 -18.31
N GLU A 401 6.44 0.30 -19.17
CA GLU A 401 5.28 -0.47 -19.67
C GLU A 401 4.60 -1.25 -18.55
N ASN A 402 5.36 -1.61 -17.53
CA ASN A 402 4.93 -2.44 -16.41
C ASN A 402 4.49 -1.64 -15.17
N ALA A 403 4.55 -0.31 -15.16
CA ALA A 403 4.19 0.49 -14.00
C ALA A 403 3.26 1.65 -14.38
N GLY A 404 2.20 1.82 -13.59
CA GLY A 404 1.22 2.85 -13.82
C GLY A 404 0.38 3.13 -12.57
N LEU A 405 1.02 3.35 -11.40
CA LEU A 405 0.28 3.66 -10.17
C LEU A 405 -0.04 5.15 -10.05
N VAL A 406 0.97 6.00 -9.93
CA VAL A 406 0.82 7.45 -9.79
C VAL A 406 1.88 8.16 -10.62
N ASN A 407 1.51 9.15 -11.39
CA ASN A 407 2.45 10.10 -11.98
C ASN A 407 2.04 11.55 -11.64
N GLY A 408 3.01 12.46 -11.69
CA GLY A 408 2.81 13.86 -11.35
C GLY A 408 3.40 14.85 -12.33
N ILE A 409 2.92 16.08 -12.25
CA ILE A 409 3.50 17.24 -12.96
C ILE A 409 3.47 18.48 -12.06
N TYR A 410 4.51 19.28 -12.18
CA TYR A 410 4.57 20.65 -11.67
C TYR A 410 4.68 21.61 -12.86
N THR A 411 3.66 22.41 -13.05
CA THR A 411 3.54 23.43 -14.10
C THR A 411 2.51 24.49 -13.73
N GLN A 412 2.71 25.70 -14.15
CA GLN A 412 1.71 26.78 -14.13
C GLN A 412 1.02 26.98 -15.48
N ASN A 413 1.39 26.17 -16.47
CA ASN A 413 0.74 26.19 -17.78
C ASN A 413 -0.48 25.25 -17.77
N LYS A 414 -1.67 25.82 -17.90
CA LYS A 414 -2.93 25.07 -17.90
C LYS A 414 -3.01 24.04 -19.03
N ILE A 415 -2.45 24.35 -20.21
CA ILE A 415 -2.48 23.44 -21.36
C ILE A 415 -1.62 22.20 -21.07
N GLU A 416 -0.42 22.37 -20.51
CA GLU A 416 0.42 21.24 -20.11
C GLU A 416 -0.26 20.37 -19.05
N ALA A 417 -0.92 21.00 -18.06
CA ALA A 417 -1.68 20.28 -17.03
C ALA A 417 -2.84 19.45 -17.62
N GLU A 418 -3.58 20.02 -18.57
CA GLU A 418 -4.69 19.34 -19.27
C GLU A 418 -4.19 18.19 -20.16
N ILE A 419 -3.10 18.39 -20.90
CA ILE A 419 -2.47 17.34 -21.72
C ILE A 419 -2.00 16.21 -20.81
N PHE A 420 -1.28 16.53 -19.72
CA PHE A 420 -0.81 15.53 -18.76
C PHE A 420 -1.97 14.73 -18.17
N ALA A 421 -3.03 15.38 -17.72
CA ALA A 421 -4.20 14.72 -17.14
C ALA A 421 -4.88 13.75 -18.11
N ARG A 422 -4.91 14.08 -19.42
CA ARG A 422 -5.50 13.25 -20.47
C ARG A 422 -4.61 12.10 -20.91
N GLU A 423 -3.29 12.33 -20.96
CA GLU A 423 -2.33 11.39 -21.58
C GLU A 423 -1.53 10.57 -20.58
N ASN A 424 -1.71 10.84 -19.28
CA ASN A 424 -1.08 10.04 -18.23
C ASN A 424 -1.58 8.59 -18.25
N GLY A 425 -0.66 7.64 -18.35
CA GLY A 425 -0.95 6.20 -18.36
C GLY A 425 -1.07 5.55 -16.99
N ALA A 426 -0.87 6.30 -15.89
CA ALA A 426 -1.03 5.81 -14.53
C ALA A 426 -2.49 5.92 -14.04
N GLY A 427 -2.85 5.14 -13.03
CA GLY A 427 -4.17 5.20 -12.39
C GLY A 427 -4.45 6.54 -11.72
N HIS A 428 -3.40 7.25 -11.29
CA HIS A 428 -3.52 8.57 -10.68
C HIS A 428 -2.69 9.62 -11.41
N SER A 429 -3.30 10.79 -11.62
CA SER A 429 -2.66 12.02 -12.10
C SER A 429 -2.62 13.04 -10.98
N VAL A 430 -1.43 13.51 -10.56
CA VAL A 430 -1.30 14.57 -9.57
C VAL A 430 -0.68 15.81 -10.20
N ILE A 431 -1.30 16.96 -10.00
CA ILE A 431 -0.87 18.24 -10.57
C ILE A 431 -0.59 19.20 -9.42
N ASN A 432 0.64 19.73 -9.36
CA ASN A 432 1.09 20.68 -8.34
C ASN A 432 0.80 20.22 -6.89
N SER A 433 0.94 18.94 -6.63
CA SER A 433 0.61 18.36 -5.34
C SER A 433 1.66 18.67 -4.27
N PRO A 434 1.26 19.13 -3.06
CA PRO A 434 2.19 19.35 -1.96
C PRO A 434 2.76 18.04 -1.37
N LYS A 435 2.26 16.89 -1.83
CA LYS A 435 2.68 15.55 -1.41
C LYS A 435 3.43 14.79 -2.50
N GLY A 436 3.87 15.47 -3.57
CA GLY A 436 4.42 14.77 -4.73
C GLY A 436 3.44 13.73 -5.26
N THR A 437 3.90 12.51 -5.47
CA THR A 437 3.09 11.35 -5.86
C THR A 437 2.46 10.61 -4.67
N GLY A 438 2.35 11.23 -3.50
CA GLY A 438 1.80 10.62 -2.28
C GLY A 438 0.35 10.14 -2.41
N THR A 439 -0.09 9.34 -1.44
CA THR A 439 -1.41 8.70 -1.43
C THR A 439 -2.55 9.71 -1.62
N PRO A 440 -3.49 9.48 -2.54
CA PRO A 440 -4.66 10.33 -2.75
C PRO A 440 -5.58 10.38 -1.51
N ALA A 441 -6.46 11.37 -1.48
CA ALA A 441 -7.45 11.51 -0.42
C ALA A 441 -8.46 10.35 -0.44
N PHE A 442 -9.07 10.07 0.72
CA PHE A 442 -10.14 9.09 0.82
C PHE A 442 -11.32 9.44 -0.12
N GLY A 443 -11.89 8.43 -0.77
CA GLY A 443 -13.01 8.60 -1.71
C GLY A 443 -12.61 8.93 -3.16
N MET A 444 -11.31 9.19 -3.42
CA MET A 444 -10.83 9.41 -4.79
C MET A 444 -10.52 8.12 -5.56
N GLY A 445 -10.66 6.98 -4.91
CA GLY A 445 -10.20 5.70 -5.44
C GLY A 445 -8.68 5.54 -5.33
N PHE A 446 -8.23 4.31 -5.21
CA PHE A 446 -6.82 3.95 -5.25
C PHE A 446 -6.65 2.66 -6.05
N GLY A 447 -5.86 2.71 -7.10
CA GLY A 447 -5.59 1.57 -7.95
C GLY A 447 -4.64 1.95 -9.09
N GLY A 448 -3.84 0.98 -9.51
CA GLY A 448 -2.87 1.15 -10.58
C GLY A 448 -3.41 0.66 -11.93
N ASN A 449 -2.90 1.26 -13.00
CA ASN A 449 -3.01 0.75 -14.35
C ASN A 449 -1.82 -0.17 -14.68
N LYS A 450 -1.85 -0.83 -15.82
CA LYS A 450 -0.80 -1.74 -16.32
C LYS A 450 -0.57 -2.89 -15.31
N GLU A 451 0.70 -3.16 -14.94
CA GLU A 451 1.02 -4.18 -13.92
C GLU A 451 1.01 -3.64 -12.47
N SER A 452 0.69 -2.36 -12.28
CA SER A 452 0.58 -1.77 -10.93
C SER A 452 -0.74 -2.09 -10.21
N GLY A 453 -1.75 -2.57 -10.93
CA GLY A 453 -3.02 -2.94 -10.32
C GLY A 453 -3.91 -3.78 -11.21
N GLU A 454 -4.88 -4.45 -10.61
CA GLU A 454 -5.94 -5.18 -11.29
C GLU A 454 -7.15 -5.32 -10.39
N GLY A 455 -8.33 -5.34 -11.00
CA GLY A 455 -9.61 -5.50 -10.31
C GLY A 455 -10.25 -4.18 -9.93
N GLU A 456 -11.13 -4.25 -8.96
CA GLU A 456 -11.85 -3.07 -8.47
C GLU A 456 -10.93 -2.12 -7.71
N ILE A 457 -11.18 -0.84 -7.87
CA ILE A 457 -10.41 0.22 -7.21
C ILE A 457 -10.78 0.30 -5.73
N LEU A 458 -9.80 0.20 -4.85
CA LEU A 458 -9.98 0.42 -3.41
C LEU A 458 -10.25 1.91 -3.13
N ASN A 459 -10.85 2.19 -1.98
CA ASN A 459 -11.08 3.58 -1.54
C ASN A 459 -11.89 4.43 -2.53
N ASN A 460 -12.79 3.81 -3.30
CA ASN A 460 -13.69 4.53 -4.21
C ASN A 460 -14.93 5.10 -3.49
N ALA A 461 -15.81 5.75 -4.24
CA ALA A 461 -17.05 6.34 -3.72
C ALA A 461 -18.07 5.31 -3.20
N ASP A 462 -17.98 4.04 -3.63
CA ASP A 462 -18.75 2.90 -3.09
C ASP A 462 -17.77 1.83 -2.60
N PRO A 463 -17.28 1.92 -1.36
CA PRO A 463 -16.25 1.02 -0.84
C PRO A 463 -16.70 -0.43 -0.75
N LEU A 464 -18.00 -0.71 -0.80
CA LEU A 464 -18.53 -2.07 -0.74
C LEU A 464 -18.60 -2.74 -2.12
N GLN A 465 -18.45 -2.00 -3.20
CA GLN A 465 -18.61 -2.52 -4.58
C GLN A 465 -17.74 -3.76 -4.82
N ALA A 466 -16.48 -3.71 -4.44
CA ALA A 466 -15.53 -4.79 -4.65
C ALA A 466 -15.84 -6.06 -3.82
N PHE A 467 -16.52 -5.91 -2.71
CA PHE A 467 -16.78 -6.98 -1.72
C PHE A 467 -18.19 -7.53 -1.77
N THR A 468 -18.94 -7.22 -2.82
CA THR A 468 -20.31 -7.67 -3.04
C THR A 468 -20.48 -8.31 -4.42
N ARG A 469 -21.37 -9.30 -4.52
CA ARG A 469 -21.64 -9.96 -5.80
C ARG A 469 -22.52 -9.11 -6.68
N THR A 470 -22.17 -8.99 -7.95
CA THR A 470 -22.95 -8.29 -8.98
C THR A 470 -23.66 -9.24 -9.96
N ASP A 471 -23.48 -10.53 -9.81
CA ASP A 471 -23.96 -11.58 -10.72
C ASP A 471 -25.49 -11.82 -10.69
N LYS A 472 -26.20 -11.21 -9.71
CA LYS A 472 -27.65 -11.20 -9.66
C LYS A 472 -28.19 -9.78 -9.69
N PHE A 473 -28.36 -9.24 -10.88
CA PHE A 473 -29.12 -8.02 -11.08
C PHE A 473 -30.62 -8.26 -10.83
N ASN A 474 -31.04 -8.32 -9.58
CA ASN A 474 -32.41 -8.04 -9.25
C ASN A 474 -32.55 -6.52 -9.08
N ARG A 475 -32.93 -5.83 -10.13
CA ARG A 475 -33.31 -4.41 -10.08
C ARG A 475 -34.73 -4.34 -9.56
N ILE A 476 -34.91 -4.34 -8.25
CA ILE A 476 -36.22 -4.06 -7.65
C ILE A 476 -36.24 -2.56 -7.36
N ALA A 477 -37.05 -1.81 -8.10
CA ALA A 477 -37.40 -0.45 -7.75
C ALA A 477 -38.67 -0.52 -6.87
N ILE A 478 -38.55 -0.17 -5.59
CA ILE A 478 -39.68 -0.05 -4.67
C ILE A 478 -40.04 1.44 -4.63
N ASN A 479 -41.28 1.76 -5.05
CA ASN A 479 -41.83 3.08 -4.84
C ASN A 479 -42.24 3.17 -3.36
N SER A 480 -41.59 4.06 -2.59
CA SER A 480 -41.85 4.24 -1.14
C SER A 480 -43.28 4.73 -0.81
N THR A 481 -44.06 5.10 -1.81
CA THR A 481 -45.48 5.45 -1.62
C THR A 481 -46.44 4.24 -1.68
N VAL A 482 -45.95 3.04 -2.00
CA VAL A 482 -46.75 1.82 -2.02
C VAL A 482 -46.25 0.91 -0.88
N VAL A 483 -46.99 0.86 0.20
CA VAL A 483 -46.78 -0.14 1.25
C VAL A 483 -47.26 -1.48 0.67
N MET A 484 -46.32 -2.38 0.42
CA MET A 484 -46.63 -3.78 0.12
C MET A 484 -46.63 -4.54 1.44
N ASP A 485 -47.82 -4.93 1.90
CA ASP A 485 -47.95 -5.97 2.90
C ASP A 485 -47.44 -7.28 2.28
N VAL A 486 -46.34 -7.75 2.78
CA VAL A 486 -45.80 -9.08 2.42
C VAL A 486 -46.31 -10.03 3.50
N GLU A 487 -47.35 -10.83 3.17
CA GLU A 487 -47.69 -12.03 3.92
C GLU A 487 -46.58 -13.10 3.88
#